data_0b316ef3b9de49c8817ed2eb9da874d1
#
_entry.id   0b316ef3b9de49c8817ed2eb9da874d1
#
_cell.length_a   1.000
_cell.length_b   1.000
_cell.length_c   1.000
_cell.angle_alpha   90.00
_cell.angle_beta   90.00
_cell.angle_gamma   90.00
#
_symmetry.space_group_name_H-M   'P 1'
#
loop_
_entity.id
_entity.type
_entity.pdbx_description
1 polymer ?
#
loop_
_entity_poly.entity_id
_entity_poly.type
_entity_poly.pdbx_seq_one_letter_code
_entity_poly.pdbx_strand_id
1 'polypeptide(L)'
;MQVYVSKYPSQNKAVNSLGISAGTISTILNGKFDNISDEMFLRIRSQISPVNPEEWTVCETTAYRELFLLLEDAQANQNVSWVVGNAGIGKTTTAHDYAAKHENVFVISCSEDMRRGDFIREMARVIGLKLAQTSLREKLQAVTDELRVLDRPLLVFDEGDKLMDTVFYYFISIYNALEGRCGIIFLSTEYIKRRMSIGLEYDKKGYDEMFSRIGRRFIDLTPATSHEVTAVCLANGLNAEAAISKVLADARTVVSKAANPWDKKQVRDYYDMRRVRKSVHKSKKLAEIKK
;
A
#
# COMPACT_ATOMS: atom_id res chain seq x y z
N MET A 1 -5.61 -4.77 -19.53
CA MET A 1 -4.79 -3.70 -20.16
C MET A 1 -5.58 -2.40 -20.31
N GLN A 2 -6.74 -2.36 -20.94
CA GLN A 2 -7.55 -1.12 -21.09
C GLN A 2 -7.81 -0.43 -19.76
N VAL A 3 -8.32 -1.17 -18.74
CA VAL A 3 -8.55 -0.67 -17.38
C VAL A 3 -7.26 -0.17 -16.70
N TYR A 4 -6.11 -0.76 -17.00
CA TYR A 4 -4.84 -0.28 -16.46
C TYR A 4 -4.42 1.04 -17.09
N VAL A 5 -4.54 1.16 -18.42
CA VAL A 5 -4.19 2.38 -19.16
C VAL A 5 -5.08 3.54 -18.78
N SER A 6 -6.38 3.32 -18.54
CA SER A 6 -7.32 4.37 -18.14
C SER A 6 -7.03 5.01 -16.77
N LYS A 7 -6.21 4.37 -15.93
CA LYS A 7 -5.76 4.94 -14.63
C LYS A 7 -4.68 6.01 -14.78
N TYR A 8 -4.11 6.18 -15.95
CA TYR A 8 -3.05 7.15 -16.20
C TYR A 8 -3.54 8.28 -17.10
N PRO A 9 -3.03 9.51 -16.91
CA PRO A 9 -3.41 10.67 -17.73
C PRO A 9 -3.09 10.51 -19.22
N SER A 10 -2.18 9.57 -19.56
CA SER A 10 -1.85 9.23 -20.95
C SER A 10 -1.35 7.78 -21.06
N GLN A 11 -1.51 7.20 -22.27
CA GLN A 11 -0.97 5.88 -22.59
C GLN A 11 0.54 5.80 -22.36
N ASN A 12 1.29 6.87 -22.67
CA ASN A 12 2.74 6.91 -22.48
C ASN A 12 3.12 6.78 -20.99
N LYS A 13 2.35 7.35 -20.07
CA LYS A 13 2.58 7.17 -18.62
C LYS A 13 2.33 5.74 -18.16
N ALA A 14 1.26 5.12 -18.63
CA ALA A 14 1.00 3.70 -18.37
C ALA A 14 2.13 2.79 -18.95
N VAL A 15 2.64 3.10 -20.14
CA VAL A 15 3.80 2.42 -20.76
C VAL A 15 5.03 2.50 -19.85
N ASN A 16 5.35 3.71 -19.41
CA ASN A 16 6.53 3.96 -18.57
C ASN A 16 6.45 3.20 -17.24
N SER A 17 5.26 3.16 -16.60
CA SER A 17 5.07 2.45 -15.33
C SER A 17 5.23 0.93 -15.46
N LEU A 18 4.94 0.35 -16.64
CA LEU A 18 5.14 -1.07 -16.94
C LEU A 18 6.57 -1.37 -17.42
N GLY A 19 7.36 -0.35 -17.74
CA GLY A 19 8.71 -0.52 -18.29
C GLY A 19 8.73 -1.25 -19.65
N ILE A 20 7.72 -1.02 -20.49
CA ILE A 20 7.57 -1.62 -21.83
C ILE A 20 7.55 -0.54 -22.91
N SER A 21 7.52 -0.93 -24.19
CA SER A 21 7.42 0.03 -25.28
C SER A 21 5.98 0.47 -25.54
N ALA A 22 5.79 1.67 -26.10
CA ALA A 22 4.48 2.15 -26.54
C ALA A 22 3.89 1.25 -27.64
N GLY A 23 4.75 0.69 -28.50
CA GLY A 23 4.35 -0.29 -29.51
C GLY A 23 3.76 -1.56 -28.88
N THR A 24 4.37 -2.08 -27.82
CA THR A 24 3.89 -3.28 -27.11
C THR A 24 2.49 -3.06 -26.54
N ILE A 25 2.24 -1.93 -25.87
CA ILE A 25 0.89 -1.62 -25.36
C ILE A 25 -0.12 -1.48 -26.50
N SER A 26 0.22 -0.76 -27.56
CA SER A 26 -0.67 -0.60 -28.73
C SER A 26 -1.02 -1.95 -29.37
N THR A 27 -0.05 -2.83 -29.51
CA THR A 27 -0.25 -4.19 -30.03
C THR A 27 -1.22 -5.00 -29.15
N ILE A 28 -1.06 -4.92 -27.83
CA ILE A 28 -1.95 -5.62 -26.88
C ILE A 28 -3.36 -5.04 -26.89
N LEU A 29 -3.50 -3.71 -26.92
CA LEU A 29 -4.81 -3.05 -26.95
C LEU A 29 -5.59 -3.35 -28.23
N ASN A 30 -4.89 -3.55 -29.35
CA ASN A 30 -5.46 -3.90 -30.64
C ASN A 30 -5.66 -5.42 -30.83
N GLY A 31 -5.40 -6.25 -29.81
CA GLY A 31 -5.58 -7.70 -29.86
C GLY A 31 -4.62 -8.45 -30.77
N LYS A 32 -3.48 -7.84 -31.15
CA LYS A 32 -2.44 -8.44 -31.98
C LYS A 32 -1.35 -9.05 -31.11
N PHE A 33 -1.46 -10.32 -30.81
CA PHE A 33 -0.60 -10.98 -29.80
C PHE A 33 0.61 -11.71 -30.42
N ASP A 34 0.63 -11.93 -31.74
CA ASP A 34 1.60 -12.79 -32.45
C ASP A 34 3.07 -12.34 -32.31
N ASN A 35 3.29 -11.06 -32.03
CA ASN A 35 4.63 -10.46 -31.88
C ASN A 35 5.03 -10.22 -30.40
N ILE A 36 4.31 -10.78 -29.45
CA ILE A 36 4.58 -10.60 -28.02
C ILE A 36 4.96 -11.96 -27.44
N SER A 37 6.16 -12.04 -26.85
CA SER A 37 6.61 -13.28 -26.21
C SER A 37 5.77 -13.61 -24.96
N ASP A 38 5.61 -14.91 -24.69
CA ASP A 38 4.92 -15.39 -23.48
C ASP A 38 5.53 -14.81 -22.20
N GLU A 39 6.86 -14.66 -22.15
CA GLU A 39 7.58 -14.04 -21.02
C GLU A 39 7.15 -12.58 -20.81
N MET A 40 7.05 -11.80 -21.90
CA MET A 40 6.58 -10.42 -21.84
C MET A 40 5.11 -10.35 -21.37
N PHE A 41 4.28 -11.27 -21.84
CA PHE A 41 2.88 -11.39 -21.42
C PHE A 41 2.76 -11.70 -19.93
N LEU A 42 3.52 -12.67 -19.42
CA LEU A 42 3.56 -13.05 -18.02
C LEU A 42 4.06 -11.89 -17.15
N ARG A 43 5.10 -11.18 -17.58
CA ARG A 43 5.64 -10.00 -16.93
C ARG A 43 4.59 -8.87 -16.82
N ILE A 44 3.92 -8.56 -17.92
CA ILE A 44 2.86 -7.54 -17.95
C ILE A 44 1.70 -7.97 -17.04
N ARG A 45 1.24 -9.21 -17.17
CA ARG A 45 0.16 -9.77 -16.36
C ARG A 45 0.46 -9.69 -14.85
N SER A 46 1.67 -10.02 -14.44
CA SER A 46 2.07 -9.94 -13.02
C SER A 46 2.05 -8.51 -12.46
N GLN A 47 2.26 -7.51 -13.32
CA GLN A 47 2.25 -6.10 -12.90
C GLN A 47 0.86 -5.48 -12.90
N ILE A 48 -0.01 -5.85 -13.84
CA ILE A 48 -1.36 -5.27 -13.96
C ILE A 48 -2.44 -6.03 -13.19
N SER A 49 -2.21 -7.29 -12.88
CA SER A 49 -3.13 -8.14 -12.12
C SER A 49 -2.36 -8.97 -11.09
N PRO A 50 -1.82 -8.34 -10.04
CA PRO A 50 -1.07 -9.06 -9.01
C PRO A 50 -1.96 -10.01 -8.19
N VAL A 51 -3.29 -9.83 -8.25
CA VAL A 51 -4.30 -10.70 -7.62
C VAL A 51 -5.39 -10.96 -8.65
N ASN A 52 -5.78 -12.22 -8.83
CA ASN A 52 -6.92 -12.57 -9.67
C ASN A 52 -8.20 -12.02 -8.98
N PRO A 53 -8.87 -10.97 -9.49
CA PRO A 53 -10.01 -10.36 -8.80
C PRO A 53 -11.21 -11.32 -8.68
N GLU A 54 -11.29 -12.36 -9.51
CA GLU A 54 -12.38 -13.36 -9.45
C GLU A 54 -12.24 -14.31 -8.25
N GLU A 55 -11.08 -14.39 -7.59
CA GLU A 55 -10.82 -15.33 -6.50
C GLU A 55 -11.05 -14.77 -5.09
N TRP A 56 -11.07 -13.46 -4.92
CA TRP A 56 -11.20 -12.86 -3.59
C TRP A 56 -11.98 -11.54 -3.60
N THR A 57 -13.10 -11.53 -2.89
CA THR A 57 -13.91 -10.32 -2.69
C THR A 57 -13.37 -9.55 -1.49
N VAL A 58 -12.96 -8.30 -1.71
CA VAL A 58 -12.58 -7.37 -0.65
C VAL A 58 -13.84 -6.89 0.06
N CYS A 59 -13.86 -7.02 1.39
CA CYS A 59 -14.96 -6.55 2.22
C CYS A 59 -14.55 -5.34 3.03
N GLU A 60 -15.49 -4.44 3.22
CA GLU A 60 -15.30 -3.19 3.97
C GLU A 60 -15.32 -3.45 5.49
N THR A 61 -14.21 -3.91 6.04
CA THR A 61 -14.01 -3.99 7.49
C THR A 61 -13.86 -2.60 8.11
N THR A 62 -13.92 -2.50 9.43
CA THR A 62 -13.68 -1.23 10.14
C THR A 62 -12.33 -0.62 9.75
N ALA A 63 -11.25 -1.41 9.76
CA ALA A 63 -9.93 -0.95 9.31
C ALA A 63 -9.92 -0.48 7.84
N TYR A 64 -10.67 -1.15 6.97
CA TYR A 64 -10.81 -0.72 5.57
C TYR A 64 -11.47 0.65 5.49
N ARG A 65 -12.63 0.85 6.15
CA ARG A 65 -13.37 2.11 6.13
C ARG A 65 -12.57 3.27 6.74
N GLU A 66 -11.92 3.03 7.88
CA GLU A 66 -11.04 4.02 8.52
C GLU A 66 -9.92 4.47 7.58
N LEU A 67 -9.19 3.50 6.98
CA LEU A 67 -8.11 3.82 6.07
C LEU A 67 -8.61 4.49 4.79
N PHE A 68 -9.75 4.04 4.25
CA PHE A 68 -10.34 4.63 3.05
C PHE A 68 -10.66 6.12 3.26
N LEU A 69 -11.29 6.46 4.38
CA LEU A 69 -11.58 7.85 4.77
C LEU A 69 -10.31 8.69 4.97
N LEU A 70 -9.26 8.11 5.55
CA LEU A 70 -7.97 8.80 5.70
C LEU A 70 -7.28 9.08 4.36
N LEU A 71 -7.37 8.14 3.40
CA LEU A 71 -6.85 8.32 2.05
C LEU A 71 -7.64 9.41 1.31
N GLU A 72 -8.96 9.40 1.45
CA GLU A 72 -9.86 10.40 0.86
C GLU A 72 -9.60 11.80 1.43
N ASP A 73 -9.49 11.93 2.75
CA ASP A 73 -9.14 13.19 3.41
C ASP A 73 -7.76 13.69 2.99
N ALA A 74 -6.76 12.81 2.95
CA ALA A 74 -5.41 13.19 2.52
C ALA A 74 -5.37 13.65 1.06
N GLN A 75 -6.13 13.00 0.16
CA GLN A 75 -6.21 13.39 -1.23
C GLN A 75 -6.97 14.70 -1.43
N ALA A 76 -8.07 14.90 -0.70
CA ALA A 76 -8.90 16.08 -0.81
C ALA A 76 -8.24 17.34 -0.23
N ASN A 77 -7.58 17.21 0.92
CA ASN A 77 -7.04 18.31 1.71
C ASN A 77 -5.50 18.40 1.69
N GLN A 78 -4.82 17.57 0.90
CA GLN A 78 -3.36 17.48 0.81
C GLN A 78 -2.66 17.28 2.16
N ASN A 79 -3.33 16.53 3.05
CA ASN A 79 -2.83 16.22 4.39
C ASN A 79 -1.71 15.18 4.37
N VAL A 80 -0.88 15.21 5.41
CA VAL A 80 0.14 14.18 5.65
C VAL A 80 -0.16 13.46 6.94
N SER A 81 -0.20 12.13 6.88
CA SER A 81 -0.49 11.30 8.05
C SER A 81 0.32 10.00 8.05
N TRP A 82 0.55 9.47 9.24
CA TRP A 82 1.13 8.14 9.41
C TRP A 82 0.12 7.20 10.08
N VAL A 83 -0.32 6.23 9.30
CA VAL A 83 -1.34 5.26 9.70
C VAL A 83 -0.66 3.95 10.10
N VAL A 84 -1.02 3.48 11.28
CA VAL A 84 -0.42 2.29 11.90
C VAL A 84 -1.48 1.22 12.09
N GLY A 85 -1.10 -0.02 11.83
CA GLY A 85 -1.99 -1.16 12.06
C GLY A 85 -1.23 -2.47 12.07
N ASN A 86 -1.79 -3.49 12.71
CA ASN A 86 -1.18 -4.81 12.80
C ASN A 86 -0.88 -5.40 11.40
N ALA A 87 0.11 -6.29 11.34
CA ALA A 87 0.35 -7.06 10.14
C ALA A 87 -0.91 -7.86 9.76
N GLY A 88 -1.26 -7.87 8.47
CA GLY A 88 -2.46 -8.58 7.99
C GLY A 88 -3.79 -7.88 8.24
N ILE A 89 -3.84 -6.64 8.74
CA ILE A 89 -5.11 -5.90 8.98
C ILE A 89 -5.80 -5.41 7.69
N GLY A 90 -5.11 -5.45 6.53
CA GLY A 90 -5.68 -5.06 5.25
C GLY A 90 -5.11 -3.77 4.63
N LYS A 91 -4.14 -3.08 5.25
CA LYS A 91 -3.57 -1.80 4.78
C LYS A 91 -3.24 -1.77 3.28
N THR A 92 -2.39 -2.67 2.85
CA THR A 92 -1.97 -2.78 1.44
C THR A 92 -3.16 -3.00 0.49
N THR A 93 -4.08 -3.88 0.89
CA THR A 93 -5.28 -4.19 0.08
C THR A 93 -6.16 -2.95 -0.08
N THR A 94 -6.43 -2.23 1.01
CA THR A 94 -7.23 -1.00 0.98
C THR A 94 -6.56 0.09 0.15
N ALA A 95 -5.24 0.28 0.30
CA ALA A 95 -4.50 1.28 -0.48
C ALA A 95 -4.57 0.99 -2.00
N HIS A 96 -4.41 -0.26 -2.40
CA HIS A 96 -4.55 -0.65 -3.81
C HIS A 96 -5.98 -0.56 -4.33
N ASP A 97 -6.96 -0.91 -3.50
CA ASP A 97 -8.37 -0.78 -3.87
C ASP A 97 -8.78 0.69 -4.03
N TYR A 98 -8.32 1.56 -3.13
CA TYR A 98 -8.49 3.01 -3.24
C TYR A 98 -7.84 3.54 -4.54
N ALA A 99 -6.57 3.20 -4.79
CA ALA A 99 -5.86 3.60 -6.00
C ALA A 99 -6.50 3.05 -7.29
N ALA A 100 -7.24 1.95 -7.21
CA ALA A 100 -7.98 1.41 -8.35
C ALA A 100 -9.23 2.23 -8.70
N LYS A 101 -9.79 2.94 -7.71
CA LYS A 101 -11.05 3.69 -7.83
C LYS A 101 -10.85 5.21 -8.00
N HIS A 102 -9.66 5.71 -7.70
CA HIS A 102 -9.35 7.15 -7.72
C HIS A 102 -8.16 7.46 -8.62
N GLU A 103 -8.23 8.61 -9.29
CA GLU A 103 -7.16 9.10 -10.14
C GLU A 103 -6.03 9.73 -9.31
N ASN A 104 -4.82 9.76 -9.87
CA ASN A 104 -3.63 10.38 -9.29
C ASN A 104 -3.24 9.82 -7.90
N VAL A 105 -3.58 8.57 -7.61
CA VAL A 105 -3.19 7.86 -6.38
C VAL A 105 -2.07 6.88 -6.68
N PHE A 106 -0.95 7.02 -6.01
CA PHE A 106 0.28 6.28 -6.26
C PHE A 106 0.72 5.53 -5.02
N VAL A 107 0.67 4.20 -5.08
CA VAL A 107 1.12 3.33 -3.98
C VAL A 107 2.56 2.91 -4.21
N ILE A 108 3.44 3.27 -3.29
CA ILE A 108 4.87 2.96 -3.29
C ILE A 108 5.13 1.92 -2.21
N SER A 109 5.55 0.71 -2.61
CA SER A 109 5.97 -0.33 -1.67
C SER A 109 7.41 -0.06 -1.21
N CYS A 110 7.58 0.18 0.08
CA CYS A 110 8.89 0.45 0.68
C CYS A 110 9.59 -0.86 1.06
N SER A 111 10.93 -0.89 0.96
CA SER A 111 11.75 -2.03 1.38
C SER A 111 12.99 -1.58 2.17
N GLU A 112 13.55 -2.49 2.96
CA GLU A 112 14.70 -2.20 3.84
C GLU A 112 16.00 -1.92 3.06
N ASP A 113 16.12 -2.46 1.85
CA ASP A 113 17.27 -2.27 0.96
C ASP A 113 17.15 -1.02 0.08
N MET A 114 16.00 -0.33 0.12
CA MET A 114 15.71 0.84 -0.69
C MET A 114 16.57 2.04 -0.26
N ARG A 115 17.50 2.41 -1.12
CA ARG A 115 18.32 3.62 -0.95
C ARG A 115 17.64 4.82 -1.60
N ARG A 116 18.19 6.03 -1.38
CA ARG A 116 17.64 7.29 -1.92
C ARG A 116 17.36 7.26 -3.41
N GLY A 117 18.27 6.68 -4.20
CA GLY A 117 18.09 6.56 -5.66
C GLY A 117 17.00 5.58 -6.05
N ASP A 118 16.86 4.48 -5.30
CA ASP A 118 15.82 3.48 -5.52
C ASP A 118 14.45 4.05 -5.19
N PHE A 119 14.35 4.78 -4.08
CA PHE A 119 13.15 5.48 -3.64
C PHE A 119 12.63 6.48 -4.71
N ILE A 120 13.51 7.32 -5.24
CA ILE A 120 13.14 8.27 -6.30
C ILE A 120 12.75 7.55 -7.59
N ARG A 121 13.47 6.48 -7.97
CA ARG A 121 13.12 5.68 -9.15
C ARG A 121 11.78 4.99 -9.00
N GLU A 122 11.48 4.46 -7.83
CA GLU A 122 10.20 3.80 -7.57
C GLU A 122 9.04 4.80 -7.60
N MET A 123 9.20 5.99 -7.00
CA MET A 123 8.22 7.07 -7.14
C MET A 123 7.98 7.43 -8.61
N ALA A 124 9.06 7.67 -9.38
CA ALA A 124 8.96 7.99 -10.80
C ALA A 124 8.26 6.87 -11.59
N ARG A 125 8.58 5.60 -11.27
CA ARG A 125 7.96 4.44 -11.90
C ARG A 125 6.44 4.43 -11.70
N VAL A 126 5.98 4.59 -10.45
CA VAL A 126 4.54 4.50 -10.16
C VAL A 126 3.74 5.68 -10.72
N ILE A 127 4.34 6.88 -10.81
CA ILE A 127 3.71 8.03 -11.47
C ILE A 127 3.82 8.00 -13.00
N GLY A 128 4.52 7.00 -13.56
CA GLY A 128 4.72 6.86 -15.01
C GLY A 128 5.70 7.87 -15.61
N LEU A 129 6.64 8.41 -14.81
CA LEU A 129 7.64 9.36 -15.24
C LEU A 129 8.93 8.64 -15.65
N LYS A 130 9.43 8.92 -16.85
CA LYS A 130 10.74 8.44 -17.32
C LYS A 130 11.83 9.42 -16.87
N LEU A 131 12.70 8.95 -15.98
CA LEU A 131 13.83 9.75 -15.50
C LEU A 131 14.99 9.79 -16.52
N ALA A 132 15.58 10.97 -16.69
CA ALA A 132 16.82 11.13 -17.41
C ALA A 132 18.03 10.64 -16.59
N GLN A 133 19.17 10.42 -17.25
CA GLN A 133 20.46 10.08 -16.62
C GLN A 133 21.09 11.33 -16.01
N THR A 134 20.53 11.82 -14.92
CA THR A 134 20.93 13.06 -14.24
C THR A 134 21.21 12.81 -12.75
N SER A 135 21.55 13.88 -12.01
CA SER A 135 21.77 13.82 -10.57
C SER A 135 20.51 13.39 -9.79
N LEU A 136 20.68 12.86 -8.57
CA LEU A 136 19.55 12.53 -7.70
C LEU A 136 18.66 13.73 -7.40
N ARG A 137 19.26 14.92 -7.30
CA ARG A 137 18.52 16.17 -7.06
C ARG A 137 17.61 16.50 -8.22
N GLU A 138 18.10 16.44 -9.45
CA GLU A 138 17.32 16.70 -10.66
C GLU A 138 16.22 15.65 -10.85
N LYS A 139 16.49 14.38 -10.54
CA LYS A 139 15.49 13.33 -10.55
C LYS A 139 14.37 13.59 -9.54
N LEU A 140 14.71 14.00 -8.32
CA LEU A 140 13.73 14.37 -7.31
C LEU A 140 12.90 15.59 -7.76
N GLN A 141 13.58 16.60 -8.33
CA GLN A 141 12.91 17.78 -8.87
C GLN A 141 11.90 17.39 -9.97
N ALA A 142 12.28 16.54 -10.92
CA ALA A 142 11.40 16.06 -11.97
C ALA A 142 10.17 15.33 -11.42
N VAL A 143 10.34 14.50 -10.38
CA VAL A 143 9.24 13.81 -9.70
C VAL A 143 8.29 14.80 -9.01
N THR A 144 8.84 15.79 -8.30
CA THR A 144 8.02 16.79 -7.60
C THR A 144 7.31 17.73 -8.56
N ASP A 145 7.95 18.11 -9.66
CA ASP A 145 7.34 18.96 -10.68
C ASP A 145 6.19 18.23 -11.39
N GLU A 146 6.34 16.94 -11.67
CA GLU A 146 5.28 16.11 -12.22
C GLU A 146 4.08 16.01 -11.27
N LEU A 147 4.32 15.80 -9.97
CA LEU A 147 3.25 15.74 -8.97
C LEU A 147 2.50 17.07 -8.81
N ARG A 148 3.20 18.21 -8.96
CA ARG A 148 2.59 19.54 -8.83
C ARG A 148 1.56 19.87 -9.91
N VAL A 149 1.68 19.26 -11.09
CA VAL A 149 0.75 19.52 -12.22
C VAL A 149 -0.46 18.60 -12.21
N LEU A 150 -0.45 17.56 -11.36
CA LEU A 150 -1.59 16.66 -11.21
C LEU A 150 -2.68 17.29 -10.33
N ASP A 151 -3.94 16.95 -10.60
CA ASP A 151 -5.05 17.33 -9.74
C ASP A 151 -5.08 16.44 -8.51
N ARG A 152 -4.92 17.04 -7.32
CA ARG A 152 -4.97 16.37 -6.01
C ARG A 152 -4.24 15.01 -5.97
N PRO A 153 -2.92 14.97 -6.25
CA PRO A 153 -2.17 13.73 -6.18
C PRO A 153 -2.08 13.22 -4.74
N LEU A 154 -2.07 11.88 -4.60
CA LEU A 154 -1.86 11.21 -3.32
C LEU A 154 -0.71 10.20 -3.44
N LEU A 155 0.28 10.32 -2.58
CA LEU A 155 1.34 9.35 -2.39
C LEU A 155 1.04 8.47 -1.18
N VAL A 156 1.02 7.16 -1.37
CA VAL A 156 0.84 6.18 -0.29
C VAL A 156 2.12 5.35 -0.18
N PHE A 157 2.86 5.52 0.91
CA PHE A 157 4.07 4.76 1.21
C PHE A 157 3.72 3.54 2.05
N ASP A 158 3.53 2.38 1.41
CA ASP A 158 3.25 1.13 2.11
C ASP A 158 4.53 0.53 2.69
N GLU A 159 4.43 -0.02 3.90
CA GLU A 159 5.57 -0.49 4.69
C GLU A 159 6.61 0.61 4.98
N GLY A 160 6.16 1.85 5.23
CA GLY A 160 7.02 3.03 5.44
C GLY A 160 8.00 2.90 6.62
N ASP A 161 7.72 2.03 7.58
CA ASP A 161 8.63 1.69 8.69
C ASP A 161 9.92 0.95 8.24
N LYS A 162 9.98 0.44 7.01
CA LYS A 162 11.17 -0.17 6.41
C LYS A 162 12.15 0.83 5.81
N LEU A 163 11.71 2.06 5.53
CA LEU A 163 12.58 3.07 4.94
C LEU A 163 13.76 3.39 5.86
N MET A 164 14.97 3.48 5.27
CA MET A 164 16.19 3.89 5.99
C MET A 164 16.11 5.36 6.43
N ASP A 165 16.82 5.72 7.50
CA ASP A 165 16.87 7.11 8.02
C ASP A 165 17.29 8.10 6.93
N THR A 166 18.20 7.71 6.05
CA THR A 166 18.66 8.55 4.92
C THR A 166 17.53 8.88 3.92
N VAL A 167 16.48 8.05 3.85
CA VAL A 167 15.30 8.29 3.01
C VAL A 167 14.33 9.24 3.70
N PHE A 168 14.24 9.22 5.02
CA PHE A 168 13.42 10.18 5.79
C PHE A 168 13.82 11.64 5.50
N TYR A 169 15.09 11.93 5.30
CA TYR A 169 15.53 13.27 4.92
C TYR A 169 15.06 13.68 3.52
N TYR A 170 14.96 12.72 2.61
CA TYR A 170 14.38 12.97 1.29
C TYR A 170 12.86 13.22 1.36
N PHE A 171 12.18 12.52 2.26
CA PHE A 171 10.76 12.81 2.51
C PHE A 171 10.55 14.27 2.96
N ILE A 172 11.40 14.80 3.83
CA ILE A 172 11.34 16.21 4.25
C ILE A 172 11.46 17.14 3.03
N SER A 173 12.39 16.84 2.11
CA SER A 173 12.55 17.59 0.86
C SER A 173 11.32 17.48 -0.05
N ILE A 174 10.72 16.30 -0.15
CA ILE A 174 9.48 16.04 -0.92
C ILE A 174 8.33 16.82 -0.31
N TYR A 175 8.14 16.73 1.01
CA TYR A 175 7.12 17.47 1.73
C TYR A 175 7.21 18.97 1.47
N ASN A 176 8.40 19.55 1.69
CA ASN A 176 8.60 20.99 1.48
C ASN A 176 8.34 21.42 0.03
N ALA A 177 8.60 20.54 -0.94
CA ALA A 177 8.31 20.82 -2.35
C ALA A 177 6.83 20.69 -2.71
N LEU A 178 6.06 19.84 -1.98
CA LEU A 178 4.69 19.46 -2.32
C LEU A 178 3.66 19.90 -1.26
N GLU A 179 4.06 20.68 -0.24
CA GLU A 179 3.19 21.15 0.81
C GLU A 179 1.96 21.88 0.23
N GLY A 180 0.76 21.48 0.65
CA GLY A 180 -0.50 22.00 0.13
C GLY A 180 -0.79 21.64 -1.34
N ARG A 181 -0.06 20.69 -1.93
CA ARG A 181 -0.23 20.24 -3.32
C ARG A 181 -0.44 18.74 -3.48
N CYS A 182 0.04 17.94 -2.52
CA CYS A 182 0.00 16.49 -2.59
C CYS A 182 -0.34 15.91 -1.23
N GLY A 183 -1.32 15.02 -1.16
CA GLY A 183 -1.58 14.22 0.02
C GLY A 183 -0.51 13.15 0.20
N ILE A 184 -0.14 12.83 1.44
CA ILE A 184 0.86 11.81 1.73
C ILE A 184 0.41 10.94 2.90
N ILE A 185 0.31 9.64 2.67
CA ILE A 185 -0.01 8.66 3.70
C ILE A 185 1.13 7.66 3.82
N PHE A 186 1.63 7.47 5.04
CA PHE A 186 2.49 6.35 5.39
C PHE A 186 1.67 5.25 6.03
N LEU A 187 1.86 4.02 5.58
CA LEU A 187 1.28 2.81 6.16
C LEU A 187 2.38 1.98 6.78
N SER A 188 2.21 1.54 8.01
CA SER A 188 3.22 0.74 8.68
C SER A 188 2.65 -0.17 9.78
N THR A 189 3.53 -0.94 10.40
CA THR A 189 3.27 -1.62 11.66
C THR A 189 3.59 -0.68 12.84
N GLU A 190 3.28 -1.13 14.04
CA GLU A 190 3.58 -0.36 15.27
C GLU A 190 5.08 -0.16 15.54
N TYR A 191 5.93 -0.87 14.82
CA TYR A 191 7.38 -0.72 14.95
C TYR A 191 7.82 0.74 14.76
N ILE A 192 7.14 1.48 13.89
CA ILE A 192 7.45 2.90 13.67
C ILE A 192 7.34 3.77 14.92
N LYS A 193 6.37 3.49 15.80
CA LYS A 193 6.20 4.26 17.04
C LYS A 193 7.44 4.15 17.91
N ARG A 194 7.95 2.92 18.08
CA ARG A 194 9.20 2.69 18.83
C ARG A 194 10.40 3.34 18.14
N ARG A 195 10.51 3.18 16.82
CA ARG A 195 11.60 3.79 16.05
C ARG A 195 11.58 5.31 16.17
N MET A 196 10.40 5.94 16.07
CA MET A 196 10.23 7.38 16.23
C MET A 196 10.59 7.83 17.65
N SER A 197 10.11 7.14 18.68
CA SER A 197 10.43 7.44 20.06
C SER A 197 11.94 7.42 20.34
N ILE A 198 12.63 6.38 19.89
CA ILE A 198 14.09 6.26 20.00
C ILE A 198 14.78 7.40 19.21
N GLY A 199 14.30 7.71 18.00
CA GLY A 199 14.86 8.79 17.20
C GLY A 199 14.77 10.17 17.88
N LEU A 200 13.63 10.44 18.50
CA LEU A 200 13.40 11.67 19.26
C LEU A 200 14.22 11.72 20.55
N GLU A 201 14.26 10.62 21.32
CA GLU A 201 15.02 10.51 22.57
C GLU A 201 16.52 10.79 22.37
N TYR A 202 17.09 10.28 21.28
CA TYR A 202 18.51 10.47 20.95
C TYR A 202 18.78 11.65 20.00
N ASP A 203 17.81 12.55 19.83
CA ASP A 203 17.89 13.73 18.93
C ASP A 203 18.43 13.37 17.55
N LYS A 204 17.99 12.25 17.00
CA LYS A 204 18.42 11.85 15.66
C LYS A 204 17.92 12.84 14.62
N LYS A 205 18.84 13.32 13.80
CA LYS A 205 18.56 14.27 12.72
C LYS A 205 17.34 13.85 11.90
N GLY A 206 16.39 14.79 11.68
CA GLY A 206 15.21 14.64 10.84
C GLY A 206 14.03 13.93 11.49
N TYR A 207 14.18 13.32 12.67
CA TYR A 207 13.08 12.64 13.34
C TYR A 207 12.03 13.61 13.89
N ASP A 208 12.46 14.69 14.54
CA ASP A 208 11.53 15.73 15.04
C ASP A 208 10.82 16.44 13.88
N GLU A 209 11.56 16.76 12.81
CA GLU A 209 10.98 17.36 11.61
C GLU A 209 9.94 16.43 10.97
N MET A 210 10.25 15.14 10.80
CA MET A 210 9.33 14.15 10.27
C MET A 210 8.09 14.02 11.16
N PHE A 211 8.30 13.91 12.48
CA PHE A 211 7.21 13.78 13.45
C PHE A 211 6.30 15.00 13.47
N SER A 212 6.89 16.21 13.32
CA SER A 212 6.14 17.46 13.19
C SER A 212 5.21 17.44 11.97
N ARG A 213 5.72 17.00 10.80
CA ARG A 213 4.98 17.01 9.53
C ARG A 213 3.80 16.03 9.51
N ILE A 214 3.88 14.94 10.25
CA ILE A 214 2.75 14.01 10.43
C ILE A 214 1.80 14.42 11.57
N GLY A 215 1.93 15.65 12.09
CA GLY A 215 1.06 16.18 13.15
C GLY A 215 1.38 15.64 14.54
N ARG A 216 2.61 15.19 14.81
CA ARG A 216 3.10 14.62 16.06
C ARG A 216 2.25 13.47 16.61
N ARG A 217 1.59 12.72 15.75
CA ARG A 217 0.75 11.59 16.12
C ARG A 217 0.73 10.51 15.06
N PHE A 218 0.46 9.30 15.49
CA PHE A 218 0.14 8.18 14.63
C PHE A 218 -1.35 7.90 14.70
N ILE A 219 -1.94 7.46 13.61
CA ILE A 219 -3.35 7.07 13.53
C ILE A 219 -3.41 5.55 13.56
N ASP A 220 -3.99 4.99 14.60
CA ASP A 220 -4.14 3.54 14.76
C ASP A 220 -5.42 3.05 14.09
N LEU A 221 -5.29 2.01 13.25
CA LEU A 221 -6.44 1.33 12.67
C LEU A 221 -7.04 0.32 13.65
N THR A 222 -8.36 0.28 13.68
CA THR A 222 -9.13 -0.66 14.50
C THR A 222 -9.13 -2.05 13.84
N PRO A 223 -8.71 -3.12 14.54
CA PRO A 223 -8.76 -4.47 14.01
C PRO A 223 -10.19 -4.93 13.71
N ALA A 224 -10.31 -5.82 12.72
CA ALA A 224 -11.59 -6.43 12.38
C ALA A 224 -12.14 -7.28 13.54
N THR A 225 -13.45 -7.23 13.73
CA THR A 225 -14.19 -8.06 14.69
C THR A 225 -14.46 -9.47 14.13
N SER A 226 -14.85 -10.40 14.99
CA SER A 226 -15.29 -11.75 14.57
C SER A 226 -16.47 -11.70 13.59
N HIS A 227 -17.39 -10.76 13.79
CA HIS A 227 -18.54 -10.56 12.92
C HIS A 227 -18.10 -10.11 11.51
N GLU A 228 -17.16 -9.20 11.41
CA GLU A 228 -16.60 -8.76 10.11
C GLU A 228 -15.84 -9.87 9.40
N VAL A 229 -15.07 -10.68 10.14
CA VAL A 229 -14.40 -11.86 9.56
C VAL A 229 -15.42 -12.88 9.05
N THR A 230 -16.53 -13.08 9.77
CA THR A 230 -17.64 -13.91 9.30
C THR A 230 -18.23 -13.36 7.99
N ALA A 231 -18.48 -12.06 7.90
CA ALA A 231 -18.94 -11.41 6.68
C ALA A 231 -17.95 -11.60 5.51
N VAL A 232 -16.65 -11.49 5.77
CA VAL A 232 -15.59 -11.78 4.78
C VAL A 232 -15.66 -13.24 4.30
N CYS A 233 -15.86 -14.20 5.19
CA CYS A 233 -16.01 -15.61 4.84
C CYS A 233 -17.23 -15.83 3.93
N LEU A 234 -18.38 -15.28 4.29
CA LEU A 234 -19.63 -15.38 3.53
C LEU A 234 -19.50 -14.77 2.13
N ALA A 235 -18.96 -13.54 2.05
CA ALA A 235 -18.74 -12.83 0.79
C ALA A 235 -17.80 -13.59 -0.16
N ASN A 236 -16.91 -14.40 0.41
CA ASN A 236 -15.99 -15.25 -0.33
C ASN A 236 -16.50 -16.70 -0.49
N GLY A 237 -17.81 -16.93 -0.30
CA GLY A 237 -18.49 -18.19 -0.62
C GLY A 237 -18.27 -19.33 0.40
N LEU A 238 -17.87 -19.01 1.63
CA LEU A 238 -17.79 -19.99 2.72
C LEU A 238 -19.01 -19.84 3.63
N ASN A 239 -20.03 -20.72 3.47
CA ASN A 239 -21.32 -20.60 4.13
C ASN A 239 -21.50 -21.58 5.32
N ALA A 240 -20.67 -22.63 5.43
CA ALA A 240 -20.79 -23.61 6.50
C ALA A 240 -20.30 -23.03 7.83
N GLU A 241 -21.15 -22.96 8.84
CA GLU A 241 -20.85 -22.38 10.18
C GLU A 241 -19.63 -23.03 10.83
N ALA A 242 -19.53 -24.36 10.79
CA ALA A 242 -18.36 -25.08 11.31
C ALA A 242 -17.05 -24.70 10.61
N ALA A 243 -17.10 -24.41 9.30
CA ALA A 243 -15.95 -23.96 8.55
C ALA A 243 -15.57 -22.51 8.90
N ILE A 244 -16.55 -21.63 9.08
CA ILE A 244 -16.35 -20.24 9.51
C ILE A 244 -15.74 -20.21 10.92
N SER A 245 -16.26 -20.99 11.86
CA SER A 245 -15.73 -21.12 13.23
C SER A 245 -14.27 -21.56 13.22
N LYS A 246 -13.90 -22.46 12.30
CA LYS A 246 -12.51 -22.89 12.12
C LYS A 246 -11.64 -21.76 11.58
N VAL A 247 -12.12 -20.96 10.61
CA VAL A 247 -11.42 -19.79 10.09
C VAL A 247 -11.18 -18.77 11.20
N LEU A 248 -12.18 -18.49 12.02
CA LEU A 248 -12.05 -17.58 13.17
C LEU A 248 -10.97 -18.06 14.15
N ALA A 249 -10.98 -19.34 14.51
CA ALA A 249 -9.96 -19.92 15.39
C ALA A 249 -8.55 -19.85 14.77
N ASP A 250 -8.42 -20.23 13.49
CA ASP A 250 -7.14 -20.25 12.78
C ASP A 250 -6.54 -18.84 12.57
N ALA A 251 -7.40 -17.83 12.33
CA ALA A 251 -6.96 -16.48 12.00
C ALA A 251 -6.73 -15.57 13.21
N ARG A 252 -7.24 -15.96 14.37
CA ARG A 252 -7.06 -15.21 15.62
C ARG A 252 -5.59 -15.17 16.00
N THR A 253 -5.09 -13.99 16.26
CA THR A 253 -3.70 -13.73 16.60
C THR A 253 -3.64 -12.97 17.91
N VAL A 254 -3.02 -13.58 18.92
CA VAL A 254 -2.80 -12.94 20.22
C VAL A 254 -1.33 -12.54 20.31
N VAL A 255 -1.06 -11.24 20.35
CA VAL A 255 0.28 -10.70 20.52
C VAL A 255 0.38 -10.11 21.91
N SER A 256 1.12 -10.76 22.79
CA SER A 256 1.55 -10.17 24.05
C SER A 256 2.83 -9.39 23.81
N LYS A 257 2.78 -8.07 23.73
CA LYS A 257 3.99 -7.25 23.79
C LYS A 257 4.38 -7.09 25.25
N ALA A 258 5.56 -7.56 25.62
CA ALA A 258 6.26 -7.00 26.75
C ALA A 258 6.64 -5.57 26.32
N ALA A 259 5.85 -4.60 26.71
CA ALA A 259 6.29 -3.22 26.72
C ALA A 259 7.53 -3.12 27.62
N ASN A 260 8.24 -2.00 27.58
CA ASN A 260 9.30 -1.66 28.53
C ASN A 260 8.98 -2.24 29.92
N PRO A 261 9.96 -2.59 30.77
CA PRO A 261 9.71 -3.12 32.11
C PRO A 261 8.74 -2.29 32.97
N TRP A 262 8.50 -1.04 32.53
CA TRP A 262 7.65 -0.05 33.19
C TRP A 262 6.23 0.07 32.60
N ASP A 263 5.93 -0.59 31.46
CA ASP A 263 4.61 -0.53 30.83
C ASP A 263 3.80 -1.80 31.11
N LYS A 264 2.49 -1.63 31.35
CA LYS A 264 1.55 -2.76 31.47
C LYS A 264 1.56 -3.59 30.18
N LYS A 265 1.70 -4.91 30.28
CA LYS A 265 1.54 -5.86 29.17
C LYS A 265 0.25 -5.55 28.39
N GLN A 266 0.35 -4.99 27.22
CA GLN A 266 -0.78 -4.88 26.30
C GLN A 266 -0.90 -6.20 25.54
N VAL A 267 -1.94 -6.95 25.85
CA VAL A 267 -2.34 -8.11 25.04
C VAL A 267 -3.21 -7.56 23.91
N ARG A 268 -2.78 -7.74 22.68
CA ARG A 268 -3.58 -7.43 21.48
C ARG A 268 -4.11 -8.71 20.90
N ASP A 269 -5.40 -8.74 20.69
CA ASP A 269 -6.13 -9.83 20.08
C ASP A 269 -6.77 -9.31 18.80
N TYR A 270 -6.40 -9.88 17.67
CA TYR A 270 -6.90 -9.44 16.37
C TYR A 270 -6.94 -10.59 15.36
N TYR A 271 -7.66 -10.39 14.26
CA TYR A 271 -7.71 -11.32 13.13
C TYR A 271 -6.73 -10.91 12.03
N ASP A 272 -5.83 -11.83 11.65
CA ASP A 272 -4.94 -11.66 10.50
C ASP A 272 -5.69 -12.04 9.21
N MET A 273 -6.02 -11.05 8.36
CA MET A 273 -6.77 -11.25 7.13
C MET A 273 -6.02 -12.10 6.08
N ARG A 274 -4.68 -12.18 6.15
CA ARG A 274 -3.91 -13.12 5.31
C ARG A 274 -4.20 -14.56 5.73
N ARG A 275 -4.34 -14.81 7.03
CA ARG A 275 -4.72 -16.12 7.57
C ARG A 275 -6.17 -16.44 7.27
N VAL A 276 -7.08 -15.45 7.41
CA VAL A 276 -8.49 -15.59 6.98
C VAL A 276 -8.55 -16.07 5.54
N ARG A 277 -7.89 -15.35 4.60
CA ARG A 277 -7.87 -15.71 3.18
C ARG A 277 -7.35 -17.14 2.93
N LYS A 278 -6.22 -17.49 3.56
CA LYS A 278 -5.64 -18.84 3.43
C LYS A 278 -6.58 -19.93 3.96
N SER A 279 -7.23 -19.68 5.10
CA SER A 279 -8.13 -20.66 5.75
C SER A 279 -9.43 -20.83 4.96
N VAL A 280 -10.00 -19.75 4.42
CA VAL A 280 -11.15 -19.79 3.51
C VAL A 280 -10.83 -20.62 2.27
N HIS A 281 -9.70 -20.33 1.61
CA HIS A 281 -9.27 -21.06 0.42
C HIS A 281 -9.08 -22.57 0.69
N LYS A 282 -8.41 -22.90 1.81
CA LYS A 282 -8.25 -24.29 2.25
C LYS A 282 -9.59 -24.99 2.49
N SER A 283 -10.52 -24.32 3.15
CA SER A 283 -11.85 -24.88 3.45
C SER A 283 -12.66 -25.14 2.19
N LYS A 284 -12.60 -24.25 1.19
CA LYS A 284 -13.25 -24.45 -0.11
C LYS A 284 -12.68 -25.66 -0.86
N LYS A 285 -11.37 -25.78 -0.96
CA LYS A 285 -10.70 -26.95 -1.59
C LYS A 285 -11.07 -28.28 -0.91
N LEU A 286 -11.12 -28.31 0.42
CA LEU A 286 -11.52 -29.50 1.15
C LEU A 286 -12.99 -29.88 0.93
N ALA A 287 -13.88 -28.90 0.69
CA ALA A 287 -15.26 -29.16 0.36
C ALA A 287 -15.44 -29.71 -1.07
N GLU A 288 -14.59 -29.30 -2.01
CA GLU A 288 -14.57 -29.83 -3.40
C GLU A 288 -14.09 -31.29 -3.46
N ILE A 289 -13.09 -31.66 -2.65
CA ILE A 289 -12.56 -33.04 -2.60
C ILE A 289 -13.55 -34.03 -1.98
N LYS A 290 -14.48 -33.55 -1.13
CA LYS A 290 -15.48 -34.39 -0.47
C LYS A 290 -16.76 -34.59 -1.28
N LYS A 291 -16.92 -33.91 -2.42
CA LYS A 291 -17.97 -34.12 -3.43
C LYS A 291 -17.51 -35.12 -4.48
#